data_39c0b5aa313ca6e30eb66415e0166189
#
_entry.id   39c0b5aa313ca6e30eb66415e0166189
#
_cell.length_a   1.000
_cell.length_b   1.000
_cell.length_c   1.000
_cell.angle_alpha   90.00
_cell.angle_beta   90.00
_cell.angle_gamma   90.00
#
_symmetry.space_group_name_H-M   'P 1'
#
loop_
_entity.id
_entity.type
_entity.pdbx_description
1 polymer ?
#
loop_
_entity_poly.entity_id
_entity_poly.type
_entity_poly.pdbx_seq_one_letter_code
_entity_poly.pdbx_strand_id
1 'polypeptide(L)'
;MSGRRLYVTDAIVLSRFDFGEADRILTLLTPELGKIKAIAKGIRRPTSRIGGALEPLAELRLQLAKGRTFDVVTQVTMQHTWLGLRDGLEVTATAWYCAELAERSLEERHAALPVYLLLRRAYELLDAGMAPARVARWFEMRLCDELGVRPEVDRCVECDRLLAPDDAVRWVPALGGALCADHPGPSAMAAGLSTEALKVLKAYQRMDVEALAGLRLPPAVEREVEERLGAFVRHVMERDTRSRRFLEEVKAGYGAVAAASGTLPVPAGPAPSPSPSLSPSPSPQGGSR
;
A
#
# COMPACT_ATOMS: atom_id res chain seq x y z
N MET A 1 30.37 26.25 -8.94
CA MET A 1 29.58 25.00 -9.16
C MET A 1 29.22 24.48 -7.76
N SER A 2 28.01 24.72 -7.30
CA SER A 2 27.54 24.21 -6.00
C SER A 2 27.44 22.68 -6.07
N GLY A 3 28.34 21.97 -5.37
CA GLY A 3 28.35 20.52 -5.32
C GLY A 3 27.02 20.02 -4.79
N ARG A 4 26.29 19.24 -5.58
CA ARG A 4 25.05 18.55 -5.12
C ARG A 4 25.41 17.72 -3.91
N ARG A 5 24.73 17.96 -2.78
CA ARG A 5 24.93 17.18 -1.56
C ARG A 5 24.47 15.73 -1.82
N LEU A 6 25.41 14.79 -1.74
CA LEU A 6 25.17 13.36 -1.84
C LEU A 6 24.75 12.80 -0.48
N TYR A 7 23.89 11.83 -0.49
CA TYR A 7 23.52 11.03 0.69
C TYR A 7 23.21 9.59 0.28
N VAL A 8 23.28 8.68 1.25
CA VAL A 8 22.99 7.25 1.07
C VAL A 8 21.84 6.89 1.98
N THR A 9 20.90 6.10 1.47
CA THR A 9 19.75 5.59 2.24
C THR A 9 19.33 4.23 1.71
N ASP A 10 18.76 3.41 2.56
CA ASP A 10 18.00 2.24 2.14
C ASP A 10 16.61 2.69 1.67
N ALA A 11 16.04 1.97 0.72
CA ALA A 11 14.75 2.34 0.13
C ALA A 11 14.00 1.13 -0.41
N ILE A 12 12.69 1.08 -0.19
CA ILE A 12 11.78 0.19 -0.90
C ILE A 12 11.18 0.98 -2.07
N VAL A 13 11.22 0.40 -3.27
CA VAL A 13 10.60 1.02 -4.46
C VAL A 13 9.09 0.78 -4.41
N LEU A 14 8.31 1.84 -4.15
CA LEU A 14 6.85 1.77 -4.07
C LEU A 14 6.20 1.80 -5.46
N SER A 15 6.62 2.75 -6.28
CA SER A 15 6.09 2.89 -7.64
C SER A 15 7.12 3.50 -8.56
N ARG A 16 6.87 3.36 -9.86
CA ARG A 16 7.72 3.94 -10.90
C ARG A 16 6.88 4.43 -12.06
N PHE A 17 7.35 5.48 -12.71
CA PHE A 17 6.75 5.89 -13.96
C PHE A 17 7.80 6.42 -14.95
N ASP A 18 7.62 6.13 -16.23
CA ASP A 18 8.54 6.54 -17.29
C ASP A 18 8.43 8.04 -17.54
N PHE A 19 9.56 8.74 -17.64
CA PHE A 19 9.64 10.16 -17.80
C PHE A 19 10.59 10.52 -18.97
N GLY A 20 10.07 11.24 -19.94
CA GLY A 20 10.81 11.52 -21.18
C GLY A 20 11.20 10.25 -21.93
N GLU A 21 12.25 10.32 -22.74
CA GLU A 21 12.67 9.20 -23.61
C GLU A 21 13.40 8.09 -22.87
N ALA A 22 14.19 8.42 -21.86
CA ALA A 22 15.14 7.49 -21.26
C ALA A 22 15.15 7.49 -19.72
N ASP A 23 14.44 8.39 -19.08
CA ASP A 23 14.46 8.58 -17.64
C ASP A 23 13.26 7.87 -16.98
N ARG A 24 13.32 7.68 -15.67
CA ARG A 24 12.25 7.13 -14.85
C ARG A 24 12.19 7.87 -13.52
N ILE A 25 10.99 8.22 -13.09
CA ILE A 25 10.73 8.73 -11.75
C ILE A 25 10.31 7.56 -10.89
N LEU A 26 10.86 7.51 -9.67
CA LEU A 26 10.61 6.51 -8.67
C LEU A 26 9.99 7.18 -7.45
N THR A 27 8.95 6.54 -6.89
CA THR A 27 8.52 6.81 -5.52
C THR A 27 9.18 5.80 -4.62
N LEU A 28 9.93 6.27 -3.65
CA LEU A 28 10.73 5.47 -2.73
C LEU A 28 10.24 5.68 -1.31
N LEU A 29 10.17 4.61 -0.54
CA LEU A 29 10.01 4.66 0.91
C LEU A 29 11.36 4.43 1.56
N THR A 30 11.80 5.38 2.36
CA THR A 30 13.07 5.35 3.09
C THR A 30 12.83 5.45 4.58
N PRO A 31 13.69 4.85 5.44
CA PRO A 31 13.48 4.88 6.89
C PRO A 31 13.59 6.29 7.48
N GLU A 32 14.59 7.09 7.06
CA GLU A 32 14.87 8.39 7.68
C GLU A 32 14.12 9.55 7.02
N LEU A 33 13.89 9.47 5.70
CA LEU A 33 13.26 10.55 4.93
C LEU A 33 11.82 10.26 4.55
N GLY A 34 11.30 9.05 4.89
CA GLY A 34 9.98 8.61 4.52
C GLY A 34 9.80 8.51 3.00
N LYS A 35 8.68 8.97 2.49
CA LYS A 35 8.39 8.96 1.06
C LYS A 35 9.15 10.06 0.33
N ILE A 36 9.94 9.68 -0.66
CA ILE A 36 10.67 10.62 -1.53
C ILE A 36 10.46 10.27 -3.00
N LYS A 37 10.63 11.27 -3.87
CA LYS A 37 10.68 11.07 -5.32
C LYS A 37 12.09 11.26 -5.84
N ALA A 38 12.56 10.31 -6.65
CA ALA A 38 13.88 10.34 -7.26
C ALA A 38 13.79 10.07 -8.75
N ILE A 39 14.69 10.69 -9.53
CA ILE A 39 14.82 10.45 -10.96
C ILE A 39 16.05 9.60 -11.26
N ALA A 40 15.86 8.51 -11.99
CA ALA A 40 16.90 7.67 -12.54
C ALA A 40 17.11 8.04 -14.00
N LYS A 41 18.18 8.80 -14.27
CA LYS A 41 18.48 9.32 -15.61
C LYS A 41 19.07 8.24 -16.50
N GLY A 42 18.59 8.17 -17.74
CA GLY A 42 19.09 7.24 -18.78
C GLY A 42 18.83 5.77 -18.47
N ILE A 43 17.98 5.45 -17.49
CA ILE A 43 17.77 4.07 -17.04
C ILE A 43 17.19 3.16 -18.14
N ARG A 44 16.40 3.71 -19.05
CA ARG A 44 15.76 2.97 -20.15
C ARG A 44 16.66 2.77 -21.36
N ARG A 45 17.88 3.32 -21.34
CA ARG A 45 18.84 3.08 -22.41
C ARG A 45 19.34 1.63 -22.37
N PRO A 46 19.53 0.95 -23.51
CA PRO A 46 20.03 -0.42 -23.54
C PRO A 46 21.38 -0.61 -22.84
N THR A 47 22.17 0.46 -22.76
CA THR A 47 23.49 0.47 -22.08
C THR A 47 23.41 0.76 -20.59
N SER A 48 22.24 0.93 -20.02
CA SER A 48 22.07 1.24 -18.60
C SER A 48 22.45 0.04 -17.74
N ARG A 49 23.43 0.23 -16.84
CA ARG A 49 23.87 -0.79 -15.88
C ARG A 49 22.91 -0.98 -14.71
N ILE A 50 21.99 -0.04 -14.49
CA ILE A 50 21.05 -0.03 -13.36
C ILE A 50 19.60 -0.30 -13.76
N GLY A 51 19.34 -0.54 -15.07
CA GLY A 51 17.99 -0.64 -15.62
C GLY A 51 17.11 -1.73 -14.99
N GLY A 52 17.70 -2.86 -14.65
CA GLY A 52 16.98 -3.97 -14.01
C GLY A 52 16.91 -3.91 -12.49
N ALA A 53 17.65 -3.01 -11.84
CA ALA A 53 17.73 -2.96 -10.38
C ALA A 53 16.61 -2.12 -9.73
N LEU A 54 16.04 -1.15 -10.46
CA LEU A 54 15.05 -0.20 -9.93
C LEU A 54 13.61 -0.67 -10.20
N GLU A 55 13.37 -1.94 -9.94
CA GLU A 55 12.02 -2.50 -10.06
C GLU A 55 11.25 -2.34 -8.75
N PRO A 56 9.92 -2.13 -8.82
CA PRO A 56 9.07 -2.15 -7.63
C PRO A 56 9.17 -3.46 -6.85
N LEU A 57 8.81 -3.41 -5.58
CA LEU A 57 8.85 -4.53 -4.65
C LEU A 57 10.28 -5.04 -4.38
N ALA A 58 11.28 -4.16 -4.48
CA ALA A 58 12.67 -4.45 -4.11
C ALA A 58 13.17 -3.46 -3.06
N GLU A 59 14.05 -3.91 -2.21
CA GLU A 59 14.79 -3.10 -1.25
C GLU A 59 16.20 -2.83 -1.79
N LEU A 60 16.55 -1.57 -1.83
CA LEU A 60 17.76 -1.07 -2.46
C LEU A 60 18.53 -0.18 -1.49
N ARG A 61 19.85 -0.19 -1.60
CA ARG A 61 20.69 0.87 -1.07
C ARG A 61 21.03 1.84 -2.18
N LEU A 62 20.63 3.10 -2.00
CA LEU A 62 20.75 4.13 -3.01
C LEU A 62 21.70 5.24 -2.57
N GLN A 63 22.58 5.66 -3.47
CA GLN A 63 23.23 6.96 -3.36
C GLN A 63 22.45 7.96 -4.21
N LEU A 64 22.05 9.04 -3.58
CA LEU A 64 21.21 10.08 -4.16
C LEU A 64 21.91 11.44 -4.10
N ALA A 65 21.82 12.20 -5.17
CA ALA A 65 22.20 13.60 -5.21
C ALA A 65 20.97 14.47 -4.98
N LYS A 66 20.97 15.28 -3.92
CA LYS A 66 19.85 16.16 -3.59
C LYS A 66 19.52 17.10 -4.75
N GLY A 67 18.28 17.04 -5.21
CA GLY A 67 17.72 17.88 -6.27
C GLY A 67 16.75 18.92 -5.73
N ARG A 68 16.29 19.82 -6.62
CA ARG A 68 15.27 20.81 -6.27
C ARG A 68 13.86 20.21 -6.25
N THR A 69 13.53 19.41 -7.23
CA THR A 69 12.21 18.76 -7.36
C THR A 69 12.31 17.25 -7.11
N PHE A 70 13.27 16.59 -7.74
CA PHE A 70 13.57 15.18 -7.58
C PHE A 70 15.01 14.99 -7.19
N ASP A 71 15.28 14.07 -6.28
CA ASP A 71 16.65 13.62 -6.04
C ASP A 71 17.12 12.78 -7.22
N VAL A 72 18.41 12.77 -7.51
CA VAL A 72 18.95 12.05 -8.66
C VAL A 72 19.65 10.79 -8.18
N VAL A 73 19.23 9.63 -8.68
CA VAL A 73 19.89 8.35 -8.42
C VAL A 73 21.26 8.36 -9.08
N THR A 74 22.33 8.20 -8.28
CA THR A 74 23.71 8.14 -8.74
C THR A 74 24.31 6.75 -8.67
N GLN A 75 23.96 5.97 -7.62
CA GLN A 75 24.37 4.57 -7.46
C GLN A 75 23.23 3.75 -6.87
N VAL A 76 23.18 2.47 -7.23
CA VAL A 76 22.21 1.49 -6.78
C VAL A 76 22.93 0.22 -6.38
N THR A 77 22.59 -0.30 -5.20
CA THR A 77 22.99 -1.64 -4.76
C THR A 77 21.73 -2.38 -4.32
N MET A 78 21.49 -3.55 -4.87
CA MET A 78 20.40 -4.42 -4.44
C MET A 78 20.67 -4.92 -3.03
N GLN A 79 19.74 -4.72 -2.12
CA GLN A 79 19.80 -5.22 -0.74
C GLN A 79 18.98 -6.50 -0.61
N HIS A 80 17.75 -6.45 -1.04
CA HIS A 80 16.86 -7.58 -0.95
C HIS A 80 15.90 -7.65 -2.14
N THR A 81 15.69 -8.87 -2.63
CA THR A 81 14.70 -9.18 -3.65
C THR A 81 13.86 -10.34 -3.14
N TRP A 82 12.61 -10.06 -2.82
CA TRP A 82 11.65 -11.07 -2.39
C TRP A 82 11.10 -11.77 -3.63
N LEU A 83 11.71 -12.89 -4.00
CA LEU A 83 11.36 -13.61 -5.23
C LEU A 83 9.95 -14.18 -5.18
N GLY A 84 9.53 -14.69 -4.03
CA GLY A 84 8.19 -15.22 -3.82
C GLY A 84 7.06 -14.20 -4.03
N LEU A 85 7.35 -12.88 -4.00
CA LEU A 85 6.34 -11.87 -4.36
C LEU A 85 5.88 -11.95 -5.81
N ARG A 86 6.59 -12.71 -6.64
CA ARG A 86 6.29 -12.91 -8.08
C ARG A 86 5.70 -14.28 -8.39
N ASP A 87 5.59 -15.16 -7.37
CA ASP A 87 5.18 -16.55 -7.55
C ASP A 87 3.67 -16.75 -7.70
N GLY A 88 2.92 -15.68 -7.80
CA GLY A 88 1.47 -15.75 -8.01
C GLY A 88 0.81 -14.39 -8.06
N LEU A 89 -0.29 -14.31 -8.80
CA LEU A 89 -0.99 -13.06 -9.01
C LEU A 89 -1.56 -12.48 -7.71
N GLU A 90 -2.06 -13.32 -6.80
CA GLU A 90 -2.61 -12.88 -5.52
C GLU A 90 -1.53 -12.34 -4.58
N VAL A 91 -0.37 -13.01 -4.52
CA VAL A 91 0.78 -12.57 -3.73
C VAL A 91 1.27 -11.22 -4.27
N THR A 92 1.50 -11.13 -5.58
CA THR A 92 1.94 -9.90 -6.24
C THR A 92 0.95 -8.75 -6.02
N ALA A 93 -0.35 -9.00 -6.20
CA ALA A 93 -1.40 -8.00 -6.00
C ALA A 93 -1.45 -7.51 -4.56
N THR A 94 -1.26 -8.42 -3.58
CA THR A 94 -1.22 -8.06 -2.16
C THR A 94 0.02 -7.22 -1.83
N ALA A 95 1.18 -7.55 -2.37
CA ALA A 95 2.40 -6.76 -2.19
C ALA A 95 2.23 -5.33 -2.75
N TRP A 96 1.65 -5.19 -3.93
CA TRP A 96 1.30 -3.90 -4.51
C TRP A 96 0.28 -3.13 -3.68
N TYR A 97 -0.72 -3.82 -3.17
CA TYR A 97 -1.71 -3.21 -2.29
C TYR A 97 -1.08 -2.62 -1.03
N CYS A 98 -0.19 -3.37 -0.35
CA CYS A 98 0.54 -2.87 0.80
C CYS A 98 1.43 -1.66 0.44
N ALA A 99 2.13 -1.70 -0.70
CA ALA A 99 2.93 -0.58 -1.19
C ALA A 99 2.08 0.68 -1.45
N GLU A 100 0.92 0.50 -2.09
CA GLU A 100 0.00 1.62 -2.37
C GLU A 100 -0.57 2.23 -1.09
N LEU A 101 -0.94 1.42 -0.11
CA LEU A 101 -1.38 1.91 1.20
C LEU A 101 -0.28 2.72 1.88
N ALA A 102 0.96 2.21 1.91
CA ALA A 102 2.11 2.92 2.45
C ALA A 102 2.38 4.24 1.69
N GLU A 103 2.32 4.22 0.34
CA GLU A 103 2.53 5.42 -0.46
C GLU A 103 1.50 6.51 -0.16
N ARG A 104 0.23 6.13 -0.01
CA ARG A 104 -0.88 7.06 0.23
C ARG A 104 -0.96 7.59 1.64
N SER A 105 -0.51 6.80 2.63
CA SER A 105 -0.58 7.17 4.04
C SER A 105 0.49 8.17 4.47
N LEU A 106 1.54 8.37 3.66
CA LEU A 106 2.68 9.16 4.04
C LEU A 106 2.75 10.48 3.29
N GLU A 107 3.16 11.53 3.99
CA GLU A 107 3.57 12.79 3.39
C GLU A 107 5.01 12.69 2.85
N GLU A 108 5.33 13.52 1.85
CA GLU A 108 6.69 13.53 1.30
C GLU A 108 7.68 14.10 2.32
N ARG A 109 8.82 13.43 2.47
CA ARG A 109 9.98 13.86 3.30
C ARG A 109 9.71 13.95 4.80
N HIS A 110 8.77 13.15 5.29
CA HIS A 110 8.57 12.93 6.73
C HIS A 110 9.07 11.55 7.11
N ALA A 111 9.91 11.46 8.15
CA ALA A 111 10.49 10.20 8.62
C ALA A 111 9.38 9.15 8.87
N ALA A 112 9.57 7.94 8.37
CA ALA A 112 8.55 6.90 8.39
C ALA A 112 9.15 5.50 8.65
N LEU A 113 10.13 5.42 9.55
CA LEU A 113 10.77 4.15 9.90
C LEU A 113 9.76 3.06 10.29
N PRO A 114 8.71 3.33 11.11
CA PRO A 114 7.74 2.29 11.44
C PRO A 114 7.02 1.73 10.21
N VAL A 115 6.56 2.59 9.30
CA VAL A 115 5.87 2.16 8.06
C VAL A 115 6.84 1.45 7.11
N TYR A 116 8.12 1.88 7.06
CA TYR A 116 9.15 1.19 6.28
C TYR A 116 9.35 -0.24 6.79
N LEU A 117 9.52 -0.43 8.10
CA LEU A 117 9.68 -1.75 8.71
C LEU A 117 8.43 -2.61 8.55
N LEU A 118 7.25 -2.01 8.67
CA LEU A 118 5.98 -2.70 8.47
C LEU A 118 5.83 -3.24 7.04
N LEU A 119 6.13 -2.41 6.03
CA LEU A 119 6.06 -2.83 4.63
C LEU A 119 7.10 -3.91 4.32
N ARG A 120 8.33 -3.73 4.81
CA ARG A 120 9.39 -4.73 4.68
C ARG A 120 8.95 -6.07 5.27
N ARG A 121 8.37 -6.05 6.48
CA ARG A 121 7.87 -7.26 7.14
C ARG A 121 6.74 -7.92 6.35
N ALA A 122 5.81 -7.14 5.80
CA ALA A 122 4.76 -7.68 4.93
C ALA A 122 5.33 -8.44 3.72
N TYR A 123 6.38 -7.90 3.10
CA TYR A 123 7.05 -8.55 1.97
C TYR A 123 7.78 -9.84 2.39
N GLU A 124 8.47 -9.83 3.53
CA GLU A 124 9.10 -11.03 4.10
C GLU A 124 8.08 -12.15 4.37
N LEU A 125 6.90 -11.80 4.89
CA LEU A 125 5.82 -12.76 5.17
C LEU A 125 5.22 -13.36 3.90
N LEU A 126 5.02 -12.54 2.89
CA LEU A 126 4.54 -12.98 1.58
C LEU A 126 5.57 -13.87 0.89
N ASP A 127 6.85 -13.50 0.94
CA ASP A 127 7.98 -14.26 0.39
C ASP A 127 8.12 -15.62 1.09
N ALA A 128 7.85 -15.68 2.38
CA ALA A 128 7.82 -16.91 3.18
C ALA A 128 6.55 -17.76 2.96
N GLY A 129 5.64 -17.36 2.08
CA GLY A 129 4.43 -18.12 1.73
C GLY A 129 3.27 -17.96 2.70
N MET A 130 3.25 -16.93 3.53
CA MET A 130 2.05 -16.64 4.33
C MET A 130 0.88 -16.25 3.42
N ALA A 131 -0.33 -16.69 3.79
CA ALA A 131 -1.55 -16.42 3.04
C ALA A 131 -1.74 -14.92 2.76
N PRO A 132 -1.84 -14.48 1.48
CA PRO A 132 -1.91 -13.07 1.10
C PRO A 132 -3.02 -12.28 1.78
N ALA A 133 -4.22 -12.87 1.87
CA ALA A 133 -5.36 -12.25 2.56
C ALA A 133 -5.04 -11.93 4.03
N ARG A 134 -4.29 -12.80 4.71
CA ARG A 134 -3.90 -12.61 6.11
C ARG A 134 -2.87 -11.50 6.26
N VAL A 135 -1.86 -11.48 5.40
CA VAL A 135 -0.85 -10.42 5.38
C VAL A 135 -1.50 -9.05 5.10
N ALA A 136 -2.45 -9.00 4.16
CA ALA A 136 -3.18 -7.76 3.85
C ALA A 136 -3.93 -7.22 5.08
N ARG A 137 -4.70 -8.07 5.78
CA ARG A 137 -5.47 -7.65 6.98
C ARG A 137 -4.56 -7.24 8.14
N TRP A 138 -3.47 -7.98 8.34
CA TRP A 138 -2.46 -7.62 9.34
C TRP A 138 -1.82 -6.28 9.00
N PHE A 139 -1.39 -6.08 7.77
CA PHE A 139 -0.78 -4.83 7.32
C PHE A 139 -1.74 -3.63 7.48
N GLU A 140 -2.99 -3.77 7.05
CA GLU A 140 -4.03 -2.75 7.21
C GLU A 140 -4.21 -2.33 8.67
N MET A 141 -4.33 -3.30 9.57
CA MET A 141 -4.51 -3.03 10.99
C MET A 141 -3.30 -2.32 11.60
N ARG A 142 -2.09 -2.81 11.32
CA ARG A 142 -0.85 -2.21 11.82
C ARG A 142 -0.59 -0.84 11.22
N LEU A 143 -0.91 -0.64 9.96
CA LEU A 143 -0.79 0.68 9.34
C LEU A 143 -1.72 1.70 10.01
N CYS A 144 -2.95 1.32 10.33
CA CYS A 144 -3.85 2.18 11.10
C CYS A 144 -3.29 2.51 12.49
N ASP A 145 -2.63 1.55 13.16
CA ASP A 145 -1.93 1.79 14.44
C ASP A 145 -0.82 2.84 14.26
N GLU A 146 0.05 2.69 13.25
CA GLU A 146 1.17 3.61 13.00
C GLU A 146 0.70 5.02 12.61
N LEU A 147 -0.46 5.14 12.00
CA LEU A 147 -1.08 6.41 11.66
C LEU A 147 -1.86 7.06 12.82
N GLY A 148 -1.96 6.37 13.97
CA GLY A 148 -2.75 6.84 15.11
C GLY A 148 -4.26 6.84 14.91
N VAL A 149 -4.75 6.06 13.95
CA VAL A 149 -6.18 5.95 13.58
C VAL A 149 -6.70 4.52 13.76
N ARG A 150 -6.24 3.86 14.79
CA ARG A 150 -6.62 2.49 15.12
C ARG A 150 -8.14 2.34 15.28
N PRO A 151 -8.78 1.37 14.61
CA PRO A 151 -10.21 1.14 14.80
C PRO A 151 -10.51 0.65 16.22
N GLU A 152 -11.55 1.21 16.85
CA GLU A 152 -12.02 0.73 18.15
C GLU A 152 -12.86 -0.54 17.97
N VAL A 153 -12.47 -1.61 18.63
CA VAL A 153 -13.11 -2.93 18.57
C VAL A 153 -13.50 -3.48 19.94
N ASP A 154 -13.05 -2.85 21.02
CA ASP A 154 -13.31 -3.30 22.38
C ASP A 154 -14.46 -2.58 23.05
N ARG A 155 -14.66 -1.31 22.67
CA ARG A 155 -15.65 -0.43 23.25
C ARG A 155 -16.56 0.15 22.19
N CYS A 156 -17.75 0.56 22.61
CA CYS A 156 -18.63 1.35 21.77
C CYS A 156 -18.03 2.74 21.58
N VAL A 157 -17.81 3.17 20.33
CA VAL A 157 -17.22 4.49 20.02
C VAL A 157 -18.10 5.67 20.45
N GLU A 158 -19.35 5.44 20.85
CA GLU A 158 -20.29 6.49 21.25
C GLU A 158 -20.48 6.58 22.77
N CYS A 159 -20.62 5.44 23.48
CA CYS A 159 -20.87 5.44 24.92
C CYS A 159 -19.74 4.85 25.75
N ASP A 160 -18.63 4.44 25.14
CA ASP A 160 -17.46 3.83 25.78
C ASP A 160 -17.74 2.53 26.58
N ARG A 161 -18.92 1.92 26.41
CA ARG A 161 -19.26 0.63 27.02
C ARG A 161 -18.40 -0.48 26.41
N LEU A 162 -17.86 -1.38 27.23
CA LEU A 162 -17.21 -2.59 26.73
C LEU A 162 -18.21 -3.44 25.94
N LEU A 163 -17.78 -3.91 24.79
CA LEU A 163 -18.54 -4.80 23.92
C LEU A 163 -18.35 -6.25 24.39
N ALA A 164 -19.43 -6.85 24.90
CA ALA A 164 -19.45 -8.25 25.30
C ALA A 164 -19.50 -9.17 24.07
N PRO A 165 -19.08 -10.44 24.21
CA PRO A 165 -19.08 -11.39 23.08
C PRO A 165 -20.44 -11.60 22.42
N ASP A 166 -21.52 -11.46 23.19
CA ASP A 166 -22.90 -11.69 22.71
C ASP A 166 -23.62 -10.39 22.31
N ASP A 167 -22.96 -9.25 22.37
CA ASP A 167 -23.53 -7.99 21.93
C ASP A 167 -23.79 -7.96 20.43
N ALA A 168 -24.92 -7.42 20.03
CA ALA A 168 -25.16 -7.05 18.64
C ALA A 168 -24.30 -5.81 18.31
N VAL A 169 -23.28 -6.00 17.50
CA VAL A 169 -22.31 -4.96 17.17
C VAL A 169 -22.52 -4.47 15.75
N ARG A 170 -22.37 -3.18 15.55
CA ARG A 170 -22.33 -2.55 14.22
C ARG A 170 -20.97 -1.93 13.98
N TRP A 171 -20.57 -1.94 12.72
CA TRP A 171 -19.31 -1.38 12.27
C TRP A 171 -19.54 -0.06 11.54
N VAL A 172 -18.97 1.02 12.03
CA VAL A 172 -19.13 2.37 11.46
C VAL A 172 -17.76 3.04 11.29
N PRO A 173 -17.14 2.88 10.11
CA PRO A 173 -15.84 3.49 9.83
C PRO A 173 -15.77 4.99 10.12
N ALA A 174 -16.83 5.73 9.80
CA ALA A 174 -16.89 7.18 10.01
C ALA A 174 -16.84 7.62 11.48
N LEU A 175 -17.22 6.74 12.40
CA LEU A 175 -17.14 6.97 13.84
C LEU A 175 -15.91 6.34 14.48
N GLY A 176 -15.09 5.66 13.69
CA GLY A 176 -13.84 5.10 14.16
C GLY A 176 -13.90 3.64 14.61
N GLY A 177 -15.03 2.91 14.40
CA GLY A 177 -15.06 1.50 14.79
C GLY A 177 -16.42 0.93 15.13
N ALA A 178 -16.49 0.19 16.24
CA ALA A 178 -17.64 -0.60 16.67
C ALA A 178 -18.65 0.18 17.52
N LEU A 179 -19.94 -0.04 17.27
CA LEU A 179 -21.08 0.47 18.03
C LEU A 179 -21.85 -0.65 18.70
N CYS A 180 -22.35 -0.43 19.92
CA CYS A 180 -23.27 -1.35 20.58
C CYS A 180 -24.71 -1.23 20.01
N ALA A 181 -25.57 -2.15 20.38
CA ALA A 181 -26.98 -2.19 19.93
C ALA A 181 -27.78 -0.94 20.28
N ASP A 182 -27.46 -0.29 21.43
CA ASP A 182 -28.17 0.90 21.91
C ASP A 182 -27.89 2.16 21.07
N HIS A 183 -26.81 2.11 20.24
CA HIS A 183 -26.40 3.18 19.35
C HIS A 183 -26.48 2.75 17.90
N PRO A 184 -27.60 3.01 17.20
CA PRO A 184 -27.81 2.52 15.83
C PRO A 184 -26.83 3.12 14.82
N GLY A 185 -26.22 4.25 15.12
CA GLY A 185 -25.35 4.96 14.18
C GLY A 185 -26.11 5.50 12.95
N PRO A 186 -25.42 6.15 12.02
CA PRO A 186 -26.02 6.59 10.77
C PRO A 186 -26.41 5.36 9.93
N SER A 187 -27.70 5.13 9.69
CA SER A 187 -28.24 3.92 9.07
C SER A 187 -27.68 3.59 7.67
N ALA A 188 -27.24 4.62 6.93
CA ALA A 188 -26.65 4.45 5.60
C ALA A 188 -25.19 3.94 5.63
N MET A 189 -24.50 3.98 6.76
CA MET A 189 -23.07 3.68 6.89
C MET A 189 -22.77 2.58 7.91
N ALA A 190 -23.76 2.15 8.69
CA ALA A 190 -23.60 1.11 9.70
C ALA A 190 -23.85 -0.26 9.10
N ALA A 191 -22.84 -1.14 9.17
CA ALA A 191 -22.98 -2.54 8.77
C ALA A 191 -22.94 -3.45 10.01
N GLY A 192 -23.68 -4.54 10.01
CA GLY A 192 -23.60 -5.54 11.07
C GLY A 192 -22.17 -6.10 11.16
N LEU A 193 -21.75 -6.46 12.37
CA LEU A 193 -20.47 -7.12 12.62
C LEU A 193 -20.74 -8.38 13.44
N SER A 194 -20.42 -9.55 12.89
CA SER A 194 -20.58 -10.80 13.60
C SER A 194 -19.61 -10.89 14.81
N THR A 195 -20.01 -11.67 15.80
CA THR A 195 -19.14 -11.95 16.98
C THR A 195 -17.80 -12.53 16.57
N GLU A 196 -17.81 -13.43 15.58
CA GLU A 196 -16.60 -14.06 15.05
C GLU A 196 -15.68 -13.04 14.37
N ALA A 197 -16.24 -12.17 13.52
CA ALA A 197 -15.46 -11.13 12.86
C ALA A 197 -14.89 -10.12 13.87
N LEU A 198 -15.66 -9.75 14.90
CA LEU A 198 -15.16 -8.90 15.98
C LEU A 198 -13.99 -9.54 16.74
N LYS A 199 -14.06 -10.83 17.08
CA LYS A 199 -12.95 -11.57 17.70
C LYS A 199 -11.71 -11.59 16.82
N VAL A 200 -11.89 -11.75 15.52
CA VAL A 200 -10.80 -11.76 14.55
C VAL A 200 -10.15 -10.37 14.42
N LEU A 201 -10.94 -9.29 14.36
CA LEU A 201 -10.40 -7.92 14.37
C LEU A 201 -9.59 -7.64 15.64
N LYS A 202 -10.08 -8.07 16.81
CA LYS A 202 -9.34 -8.00 18.09
C LYS A 202 -8.02 -8.81 18.02
N ALA A 203 -8.04 -9.98 17.39
CA ALA A 203 -6.84 -10.80 17.20
C ALA A 203 -5.80 -10.08 16.34
N TYR A 204 -6.19 -9.48 15.22
CA TYR A 204 -5.29 -8.67 14.36
C TYR A 204 -4.67 -7.48 15.09
N GLN A 205 -5.37 -6.93 16.07
CA GLN A 205 -4.82 -5.84 16.89
C GLN A 205 -3.80 -6.29 17.94
N ARG A 206 -3.96 -7.50 18.48
CA ARG A 206 -3.23 -7.92 19.70
C ARG A 206 -2.17 -8.96 19.45
N MET A 207 -2.37 -9.82 18.46
CA MET A 207 -1.50 -10.97 18.22
C MET A 207 -0.33 -10.59 17.31
N ASP A 208 0.78 -11.25 17.53
CA ASP A 208 1.88 -11.24 16.57
C ASP A 208 1.48 -11.98 15.30
N VAL A 209 2.07 -11.55 14.18
CA VAL A 209 1.71 -12.06 12.86
C VAL A 209 1.97 -13.57 12.72
N GLU A 210 2.98 -14.10 13.42
CA GLU A 210 3.30 -15.52 13.47
C GLU A 210 2.17 -16.32 14.14
N ALA A 211 1.58 -15.79 15.19
CA ALA A 211 0.43 -16.42 15.86
C ALA A 211 -0.83 -16.39 14.96
N LEU A 212 -0.97 -15.36 14.15
CA LEU A 212 -2.05 -15.26 13.16
C LEU A 212 -1.92 -16.32 12.06
N ALA A 213 -0.71 -16.81 11.75
CA ALA A 213 -0.49 -17.84 10.74
C ALA A 213 -1.26 -19.15 11.00
N GLY A 214 -1.43 -19.51 12.28
CA GLY A 214 -2.18 -20.69 12.71
C GLY A 214 -3.70 -20.53 12.76
N LEU A 215 -4.22 -19.32 12.57
CA LEU A 215 -5.65 -19.02 12.71
C LEU A 215 -6.43 -19.62 11.54
N ARG A 216 -7.38 -20.51 11.83
CA ARG A 216 -8.29 -21.07 10.80
C ARG A 216 -9.64 -20.37 10.93
N LEU A 217 -10.03 -19.68 9.85
CA LEU A 217 -11.27 -18.91 9.81
C LEU A 217 -12.22 -19.53 8.77
N PRO A 218 -13.52 -19.57 9.07
CA PRO A 218 -14.52 -19.84 8.04
C PRO A 218 -14.46 -18.80 6.92
N PRO A 219 -14.63 -19.17 5.65
CA PRO A 219 -14.57 -18.22 4.53
C PRO A 219 -15.54 -17.04 4.63
N ALA A 220 -16.68 -17.22 5.29
CA ALA A 220 -17.65 -16.17 5.54
C ALA A 220 -17.07 -15.08 6.49
N VAL A 221 -16.38 -15.52 7.55
CA VAL A 221 -15.74 -14.61 8.52
C VAL A 221 -14.56 -13.87 7.88
N GLU A 222 -13.75 -14.57 7.08
CA GLU A 222 -12.63 -13.92 6.36
C GLU A 222 -13.14 -12.80 5.45
N ARG A 223 -14.20 -13.05 4.68
CA ARG A 223 -14.82 -12.04 3.81
C ARG A 223 -15.38 -10.87 4.62
N GLU A 224 -16.08 -11.16 5.71
CA GLU A 224 -16.64 -10.10 6.56
C GLU A 224 -15.54 -9.20 7.12
N VAL A 225 -14.48 -9.79 7.67
CA VAL A 225 -13.32 -9.03 8.17
C VAL A 225 -12.69 -8.19 7.05
N GLU A 226 -12.50 -8.76 5.86
CA GLU A 226 -12.00 -8.04 4.70
C GLU A 226 -12.87 -6.84 4.33
N GLU A 227 -14.20 -7.03 4.28
CA GLU A 227 -15.14 -5.97 3.96
C GLU A 227 -15.12 -4.86 5.02
N ARG A 228 -15.15 -5.22 6.31
CA ARG A 228 -15.24 -4.27 7.43
C ARG A 228 -13.94 -3.47 7.59
N LEU A 229 -12.81 -4.17 7.64
CA LEU A 229 -11.51 -3.51 7.77
C LEU A 229 -11.18 -2.69 6.51
N GLY A 230 -11.46 -3.24 5.33
CA GLY A 230 -11.28 -2.51 4.09
C GLY A 230 -12.17 -1.27 3.97
N ALA A 231 -13.40 -1.29 4.49
CA ALA A 231 -14.24 -0.09 4.55
C ALA A 231 -13.64 0.98 5.48
N PHE A 232 -13.06 0.54 6.60
CA PHE A 232 -12.36 1.43 7.53
C PHE A 232 -11.11 2.06 6.88
N VAL A 233 -10.26 1.27 6.28
CA VAL A 233 -9.05 1.75 5.58
C VAL A 233 -9.41 2.73 4.46
N ARG A 234 -10.46 2.44 3.67
CA ARG A 234 -10.93 3.38 2.64
C ARG A 234 -11.36 4.71 3.22
N HIS A 235 -12.11 4.69 4.32
CA HIS A 235 -12.55 5.89 5.00
C HIS A 235 -11.36 6.73 5.49
N VAL A 236 -10.38 6.09 6.15
CA VAL A 236 -9.17 6.75 6.65
C VAL A 236 -8.33 7.33 5.51
N MET A 237 -8.22 6.63 4.39
CA MET A 237 -7.45 7.10 3.23
C MET A 237 -8.22 8.07 2.33
N GLU A 238 -9.48 8.39 2.66
CA GLU A 238 -10.38 9.28 1.91
C GLU A 238 -10.69 8.86 0.47
N ARG A 239 -10.18 7.74 0.01
CA ARG A 239 -10.43 7.20 -1.34
C ARG A 239 -10.00 5.74 -1.48
N ASP A 240 -10.59 5.03 -2.44
CA ASP A 240 -10.21 3.66 -2.79
C ASP A 240 -8.79 3.57 -3.33
N THR A 241 -8.09 2.50 -2.95
CA THR A 241 -6.80 2.16 -3.54
C THR A 241 -6.99 1.40 -4.87
N ARG A 242 -6.15 1.70 -5.88
CA ARG A 242 -6.21 1.03 -7.20
C ARG A 242 -5.87 -0.45 -7.09
N SER A 243 -4.85 -0.76 -6.30
CA SER A 243 -4.40 -2.14 -6.10
C SER A 243 -5.43 -3.00 -5.37
N ARG A 244 -6.25 -2.41 -4.48
CA ARG A 244 -7.35 -3.14 -3.84
C ARG A 244 -8.41 -3.56 -4.87
N ARG A 245 -8.78 -2.65 -5.76
CA ARG A 245 -9.71 -2.95 -6.85
C ARG A 245 -9.18 -4.08 -7.73
N PHE A 246 -7.89 -4.02 -8.10
CA PHE A 246 -7.21 -5.08 -8.83
C PHE A 246 -7.19 -6.41 -8.04
N LEU A 247 -6.92 -6.37 -6.74
CA LEU A 247 -6.95 -7.56 -5.88
C LEU A 247 -8.36 -8.18 -5.82
N GLU A 248 -9.41 -7.36 -5.74
CA GLU A 248 -10.81 -7.83 -5.79
C GLU A 248 -11.16 -8.44 -7.14
N GLU A 249 -10.72 -7.85 -8.25
CA GLU A 249 -10.87 -8.39 -9.61
C GLU A 249 -10.15 -9.72 -9.79
N VAL A 250 -8.92 -9.84 -9.27
CA VAL A 250 -8.15 -11.09 -9.26
C VAL A 250 -8.89 -12.19 -8.50
N LYS A 251 -9.37 -11.91 -7.30
CA LYS A 251 -10.13 -12.88 -6.49
C LYS A 251 -11.43 -13.31 -7.17
N ALA A 252 -12.15 -12.36 -7.78
CA ALA A 252 -13.37 -12.67 -8.55
C ALA A 252 -13.06 -13.50 -9.82
N GLY A 253 -11.95 -13.20 -10.50
CA GLY A 253 -11.50 -13.94 -11.69
C GLY A 253 -11.04 -15.36 -11.36
N TYR A 254 -10.35 -15.57 -10.24
CA TYR A 254 -9.94 -16.93 -9.82
C TYR A 254 -11.13 -17.81 -9.43
N GLY A 255 -12.19 -17.23 -8.85
CA GLY A 255 -13.43 -17.97 -8.61
C GLY A 255 -14.12 -18.45 -9.90
N ALA A 256 -13.93 -17.74 -11.01
CA ALA A 256 -14.46 -18.08 -12.33
C ALA A 256 -13.52 -19.00 -13.14
N VAL A 257 -12.19 -18.89 -12.96
CA VAL A 257 -11.17 -19.63 -13.73
C VAL A 257 -10.86 -20.99 -13.10
N ALA A 258 -11.08 -21.19 -11.81
CA ALA A 258 -11.11 -22.54 -11.22
C ALA A 258 -12.18 -23.44 -11.84
N ALA A 259 -13.11 -22.86 -12.61
CA ALA A 259 -14.15 -23.58 -13.36
C ALA A 259 -13.86 -23.71 -14.87
N ALA A 260 -12.80 -23.08 -15.43
CA ALA A 260 -12.46 -23.14 -16.86
C ALA A 260 -10.95 -23.15 -17.06
N SER A 261 -10.45 -24.30 -17.48
CA SER A 261 -9.04 -24.61 -17.78
C SER A 261 -8.28 -23.57 -18.63
N GLY A 262 -7.10 -23.14 -18.13
CA GLY A 262 -5.88 -22.99 -18.92
C GLY A 262 -5.76 -21.77 -19.84
N THR A 263 -5.03 -20.81 -19.44
CA THR A 263 -4.27 -19.74 -20.06
C THR A 263 -4.63 -18.36 -19.55
N LEU A 264 -3.77 -17.80 -18.73
CA LEU A 264 -3.93 -16.46 -18.12
C LEU A 264 -3.49 -15.36 -19.11
N PRO A 265 -4.28 -14.33 -19.34
CA PRO A 265 -3.79 -13.11 -19.98
C PRO A 265 -2.97 -12.30 -18.98
N VAL A 266 -1.79 -11.87 -19.40
CA VAL A 266 -0.95 -10.93 -18.64
C VAL A 266 -1.63 -9.56 -18.65
N PRO A 267 -2.00 -8.97 -17.50
CA PRO A 267 -2.63 -7.66 -17.49
C PRO A 267 -1.63 -6.58 -17.91
N ALA A 268 -2.06 -5.71 -18.80
CA ALA A 268 -1.35 -4.49 -19.12
C ALA A 268 -1.24 -3.62 -17.85
N GLY A 269 -0.04 -3.14 -17.55
CA GLY A 269 0.20 -2.26 -16.42
C GLY A 269 -0.68 -0.99 -16.46
N PRO A 270 -0.89 -0.31 -15.33
CA PRO A 270 -1.79 0.83 -15.23
C PRO A 270 -1.45 1.91 -16.26
N ALA A 271 -2.47 2.40 -16.95
CA ALA A 271 -2.35 3.47 -17.93
C ALA A 271 -1.79 4.75 -17.28
N PRO A 272 -0.92 5.50 -17.98
CA PRO A 272 -0.34 6.72 -17.45
C PRO A 272 -1.44 7.77 -17.19
N SER A 273 -1.31 8.46 -16.05
CA SER A 273 -2.17 9.61 -15.73
C SER A 273 -1.97 10.72 -16.79
N PRO A 274 -3.02 11.46 -17.18
CA PRO A 274 -2.90 12.51 -18.17
C PRO A 274 -1.89 13.58 -17.73
N SER A 275 -0.99 13.93 -18.63
CA SER A 275 0.00 14.99 -18.45
C SER A 275 -0.69 16.34 -18.20
N PRO A 276 -0.17 17.19 -17.30
CA PRO A 276 -0.66 18.56 -17.19
C PRO A 276 -0.37 19.29 -18.50
N SER A 277 -1.40 19.92 -19.08
CA SER A 277 -1.30 20.75 -20.27
C SER A 277 -0.35 21.94 -20.02
N LEU A 278 0.76 21.94 -20.72
CA LEU A 278 1.65 23.10 -20.81
C LEU A 278 0.94 24.19 -21.63
N SER A 279 0.63 25.30 -20.99
CA SER A 279 0.19 26.51 -21.65
C SER A 279 1.30 27.02 -22.61
N PRO A 280 0.99 27.47 -23.83
CA PRO A 280 2.00 27.95 -24.75
C PRO A 280 2.59 29.28 -24.26
N SER A 281 3.92 29.37 -24.30
CA SER A 281 4.67 30.59 -24.03
C SER A 281 4.32 31.66 -25.08
N PRO A 282 4.19 32.93 -24.70
CA PRO A 282 3.95 34.00 -25.65
C PRO A 282 5.20 34.25 -26.51
N SER A 283 4.96 34.36 -27.83
CA SER A 283 5.96 34.73 -28.82
C SER A 283 6.53 36.12 -28.58
N PRO A 284 7.83 36.39 -28.83
CA PRO A 284 8.38 37.72 -28.77
C PRO A 284 7.93 38.53 -29.98
N GLN A 285 7.26 39.64 -29.72
CA GLN A 285 6.94 40.65 -30.78
C GLN A 285 8.23 41.34 -31.22
N GLY A 286 8.46 41.27 -32.52
CA GLY A 286 9.48 42.04 -33.17
C GLY A 286 9.18 43.55 -33.10
N GLY A 287 10.15 44.31 -32.67
CA GLY A 287 10.19 45.76 -32.72
C GLY A 287 11.25 46.21 -33.74
N SER A 288 10.79 46.70 -34.88
CA SER A 288 11.58 47.48 -35.85
C SER A 288 11.86 48.86 -35.26
N ARG A 289 13.09 49.21 -35.16
CA ARG A 289 13.78 50.45 -35.64
C ARG A 289 15.16 50.56 -35.02
#